data_347849105230d177744cfca894ed8d66
#
_entry.id   347849105230d177744cfca894ed8d66
#
_cell.length_a   1.000
_cell.length_b   1.000
_cell.length_c   1.000
_cell.angle_alpha   90.00
_cell.angle_beta   90.00
_cell.angle_gamma   90.00
#
_symmetry.space_group_name_H-M   'P 1'
#
loop_
_entity.id
_entity.type
_entity.pdbx_description
1 polymer ?
#
loop_
_entity_poly.entity_id
_entity_poly.type
_entity_poly.pdbx_seq_one_letter_code
_entity_poly.pdbx_strand_id
1 'polypeptide(L)'
;MRAAGLVLARAIVAGRGVVAAGVSTMEVNDAIAAVIADAGATSNFLHYGARGADPGFPATICASVNSEIVHGIPSATRILATGDLLSIDAGCILDGWHADSAVSVHVGEAPSMEEVDLIAACELAMWAGIATAGPDGRLGDLSWAIQNSVEQSARQDGRRYGSVAGYGGHGIGTAMHMAPFVPNQGKRGKGPRLIPGMALAVEPMITLGRPATRELGDGWTVVTKDGSRAAHAEHSIAITEDGVSVLTAADAGAAGLARFGVVPVPLD
;
A
#
# COMPACT_ATOMS: atom_id res chain seq x y z
N MET A 1 -0.51 13.92 -11.20
CA MET A 1 -0.49 12.63 -10.46
C MET A 1 0.47 11.62 -11.06
N ARG A 2 0.46 11.34 -12.39
CA ARG A 2 1.41 10.34 -12.94
C ARG A 2 2.87 10.68 -12.66
N ALA A 3 3.29 11.95 -12.83
CA ALA A 3 4.64 12.39 -12.50
C ALA A 3 5.00 12.13 -11.01
N ALA A 4 4.11 12.46 -10.07
CA ALA A 4 4.28 12.14 -8.66
C ALA A 4 4.39 10.62 -8.42
N GLY A 5 3.53 9.83 -9.07
CA GLY A 5 3.57 8.37 -9.01
C GLY A 5 4.89 7.77 -9.51
N LEU A 6 5.49 8.32 -10.56
CA LEU A 6 6.79 7.87 -11.06
C LEU A 6 7.96 8.27 -10.15
N VAL A 7 7.87 9.43 -9.48
CA VAL A 7 8.83 9.79 -8.42
C VAL A 7 8.75 8.78 -7.29
N LEU A 8 7.54 8.49 -6.82
CA LEU A 8 7.29 7.55 -5.73
C LEU A 8 7.73 6.12 -6.08
N ALA A 9 7.46 5.65 -7.31
CA ALA A 9 7.93 4.35 -7.78
C ALA A 9 9.45 4.21 -7.66
N ARG A 10 10.23 5.25 -8.05
CA ARG A 10 11.69 5.26 -7.89
C ARG A 10 12.10 5.31 -6.42
N ALA A 11 11.39 6.06 -5.59
CA ALA A 11 11.65 6.15 -4.16
C ALA A 11 11.46 4.79 -3.46
N ILE A 12 10.37 4.08 -3.75
CA ILE A 12 10.11 2.72 -3.24
C ILE A 12 11.24 1.75 -3.67
N VAL A 13 11.70 1.84 -4.93
CA VAL A 13 12.83 1.00 -5.40
C VAL A 13 14.10 1.30 -4.60
N ALA A 14 14.41 2.57 -4.34
CA ALA A 14 15.56 2.96 -3.53
C ALA A 14 15.45 2.44 -2.08
N GLY A 15 14.29 2.61 -1.44
CA GLY A 15 14.04 2.09 -0.10
C GLY A 15 14.19 0.58 -0.01
N ARG A 16 13.60 -0.16 -0.96
CA ARG A 16 13.78 -1.62 -1.05
C ARG A 16 15.24 -2.03 -1.22
N GLY A 17 16.00 -1.24 -1.98
CA GLY A 17 17.41 -1.52 -2.27
C GLY A 17 18.33 -1.47 -1.05
N VAL A 18 17.95 -0.80 0.02
CA VAL A 18 18.73 -0.71 1.27
C VAL A 18 18.25 -1.71 2.34
N VAL A 19 17.12 -2.40 2.13
CA VAL A 19 16.59 -3.35 3.12
C VAL A 19 17.53 -4.53 3.28
N ALA A 20 18.16 -4.64 4.45
CA ALA A 20 19.03 -5.75 4.83
C ALA A 20 19.05 -5.92 6.35
N ALA A 21 19.49 -7.10 6.82
CA ALA A 21 19.76 -7.29 8.24
C ALA A 21 20.85 -6.32 8.72
N GLY A 22 20.63 -5.68 9.86
CA GLY A 22 21.52 -4.67 10.44
C GLY A 22 21.20 -3.23 10.04
N VAL A 23 20.32 -3.02 9.06
CA VAL A 23 19.84 -1.68 8.66
C VAL A 23 18.69 -1.27 9.58
N SER A 24 18.64 0.00 9.97
CA SER A 24 17.52 0.56 10.73
C SER A 24 16.35 0.95 9.81
N THR A 25 15.13 0.98 10.34
CA THR A 25 13.97 1.47 9.60
C THR A 25 14.09 2.96 9.24
N MET A 26 14.92 3.73 9.99
CA MET A 26 15.22 5.12 9.66
C MET A 26 16.11 5.23 8.41
N GLU A 27 17.08 4.33 8.20
CA GLU A 27 17.89 4.32 6.97
C GLU A 27 17.05 4.03 5.73
N VAL A 28 16.01 3.18 5.85
CA VAL A 28 15.02 2.97 4.77
C VAL A 28 14.22 4.26 4.51
N ASN A 29 13.78 4.95 5.56
CA ASN A 29 13.13 6.25 5.45
C ASN A 29 14.00 7.26 4.71
N ASP A 30 15.27 7.37 5.08
CA ASP A 30 16.21 8.36 4.53
C ASP A 30 16.49 8.10 3.06
N ALA A 31 16.59 6.84 2.64
CA ALA A 31 16.77 6.48 1.24
C ALA A 31 15.57 6.90 0.36
N ILE A 32 14.35 6.75 0.87
CA ILE A 32 13.13 7.18 0.18
C ILE A 32 13.01 8.70 0.18
N ALA A 33 13.26 9.34 1.34
CA ALA A 33 13.20 10.78 1.51
C ALA A 33 14.16 11.51 0.55
N ALA A 34 15.37 10.97 0.35
CA ALA A 34 16.35 11.53 -0.58
C ALA A 34 15.83 11.56 -2.01
N VAL A 35 15.24 10.47 -2.52
CA VAL A 35 14.70 10.42 -3.89
C VAL A 35 13.52 11.37 -4.07
N ILE A 36 12.65 11.49 -3.06
CA ILE A 36 11.52 12.42 -3.08
C ILE A 36 12.05 13.86 -3.16
N ALA A 37 13.01 14.22 -2.30
CA ALA A 37 13.60 15.55 -2.25
C ALA A 37 14.36 15.91 -3.53
N ASP A 38 15.18 14.99 -4.07
CA ASP A 38 15.93 15.18 -5.30
C ASP A 38 15.04 15.44 -6.52
N ALA A 39 13.80 14.92 -6.49
CA ALA A 39 12.79 15.18 -7.52
C ALA A 39 12.04 16.51 -7.33
N GLY A 40 12.36 17.30 -6.31
CA GLY A 40 11.63 18.52 -5.96
C GLY A 40 10.23 18.26 -5.39
N ALA A 41 9.95 17.02 -4.98
CA ALA A 41 8.70 16.62 -4.32
C ALA A 41 8.83 16.73 -2.79
N THR A 42 7.71 16.66 -2.09
CA THR A 42 7.66 16.60 -0.62
C THR A 42 6.88 15.37 -0.16
N SER A 43 7.15 14.88 1.06
CA SER A 43 6.34 13.81 1.65
C SER A 43 4.94 14.33 1.98
N ASN A 44 3.92 13.49 1.77
CA ASN A 44 2.56 13.73 2.26
C ASN A 44 2.29 13.06 3.62
N PHE A 45 3.24 12.28 4.15
CA PHE A 45 3.15 11.64 5.46
C PHE A 45 3.77 12.50 6.57
N LEU A 46 4.93 13.09 6.32
CA LEU A 46 5.62 13.93 7.31
C LEU A 46 4.69 15.08 7.76
N HIS A 47 4.46 15.15 9.07
CA HIS A 47 3.53 16.09 9.72
C HIS A 47 2.04 15.88 9.37
N TYR A 48 1.67 14.75 8.78
CA TYR A 48 0.27 14.42 8.57
C TYR A 48 -0.49 14.42 9.91
N GLY A 49 -1.68 15.03 9.92
CA GLY A 49 -2.49 15.12 11.13
C GLY A 49 -2.03 16.13 12.17
N ALA A 50 -0.99 16.93 11.90
CA ALA A 50 -0.50 17.96 12.83
C ALA A 50 -1.60 18.90 13.29
N ARG A 51 -1.71 19.14 14.62
CA ARG A 51 -2.72 20.02 15.22
C ARG A 51 -2.19 20.69 16.49
N GLY A 52 -2.12 22.01 16.49
CA GLY A 52 -1.66 22.77 17.66
C GLY A 52 -0.22 22.38 18.04
N ALA A 53 -0.03 21.78 19.21
CA ALA A 53 1.27 21.31 19.69
C ALA A 53 1.62 19.89 19.21
N ASP A 54 0.70 19.17 18.58
CA ASP A 54 0.93 17.84 18.01
C ASP A 54 1.64 18.00 16.65
N PRO A 55 2.87 17.49 16.50
CA PRO A 55 3.62 17.62 15.25
C PRO A 55 3.08 16.73 14.11
N GLY A 56 2.10 15.85 14.37
CA GLY A 56 1.62 14.85 13.44
C GLY A 56 2.60 13.69 13.23
N PHE A 57 2.43 12.92 12.15
CA PHE A 57 3.29 11.78 11.85
C PHE A 57 4.75 12.23 11.64
N PRO A 58 5.74 11.59 12.32
CA PRO A 58 7.07 12.17 12.44
C PRO A 58 8.07 11.77 11.35
N ALA A 59 7.64 11.08 10.30
CA ALA A 59 8.54 10.51 9.28
C ALA A 59 8.00 10.65 7.86
N THR A 60 8.87 10.41 6.87
CA THR A 60 8.52 10.48 5.44
C THR A 60 7.79 9.23 4.97
N ILE A 61 8.01 8.08 5.62
CA ILE A 61 7.36 6.80 5.32
C ILE A 61 6.77 6.17 6.57
N CYS A 62 5.88 5.20 6.38
CA CYS A 62 5.60 4.18 7.39
C CYS A 62 6.49 2.96 7.14
N ALA A 63 7.13 2.43 8.19
CA ALA A 63 7.97 1.24 8.15
C ALA A 63 7.45 0.23 9.17
N SER A 64 6.52 -0.62 8.75
CA SER A 64 5.80 -1.55 9.62
C SER A 64 6.45 -2.93 9.60
N VAL A 65 6.90 -3.41 10.76
CA VAL A 65 7.70 -4.64 10.88
C VAL A 65 6.88 -5.77 11.50
N ASN A 66 6.82 -6.91 10.84
CA ASN A 66 6.24 -8.16 11.33
C ASN A 66 4.73 -8.07 11.65
N SER A 67 4.37 -7.91 12.93
CA SER A 67 2.98 -7.79 13.38
C SER A 67 2.43 -6.35 13.28
N GLU A 68 3.27 -5.40 12.92
CA GLU A 68 2.82 -4.05 12.59
C GLU A 68 2.18 -4.08 11.20
N ILE A 69 0.93 -3.63 11.11
CA ILE A 69 0.13 -3.69 9.88
C ILE A 69 0.40 -2.46 9.03
N VAL A 70 0.23 -1.26 9.65
CA VAL A 70 0.41 0.06 9.05
C VAL A 70 0.90 1.07 10.08
N HIS A 71 1.35 2.21 9.60
CA HIS A 71 1.75 3.40 10.36
C HIS A 71 2.91 3.16 11.33
N GLY A 72 3.74 2.13 11.10
CA GLY A 72 4.97 1.93 11.88
C GLY A 72 5.91 3.12 11.73
N ILE A 73 6.31 3.72 12.86
CA ILE A 73 7.19 4.89 12.86
C ILE A 73 8.64 4.46 12.64
N PRO A 74 9.33 4.93 11.57
CA PRO A 74 10.75 4.68 11.37
C PRO A 74 11.59 5.15 12.56
N SER A 75 12.59 4.34 12.93
CA SER A 75 13.47 4.62 14.06
C SER A 75 14.90 4.17 13.80
N ALA A 76 15.88 4.97 14.23
CA ALA A 76 17.29 4.60 14.18
C ALA A 76 17.64 3.42 15.12
N THR A 77 16.79 3.13 16.10
CA THR A 77 16.97 2.02 17.04
C THR A 77 16.20 0.75 16.63
N ARG A 78 15.31 0.83 15.65
CA ARG A 78 14.60 -0.33 15.11
C ARG A 78 15.45 -0.97 14.01
N ILE A 79 16.32 -1.87 14.40
CA ILE A 79 17.23 -2.58 13.50
C ILE A 79 16.51 -3.80 12.91
N LEU A 80 16.54 -3.92 11.59
CA LEU A 80 15.98 -5.06 10.87
C LEU A 80 16.86 -6.30 11.06
N ALA A 81 16.23 -7.45 11.25
CA ALA A 81 16.88 -8.73 11.38
C ALA A 81 16.51 -9.66 10.22
N THR A 82 17.38 -10.61 9.92
CA THR A 82 17.06 -11.68 8.96
C THR A 82 15.78 -12.41 9.41
N GLY A 83 14.83 -12.57 8.47
CA GLY A 83 13.53 -13.16 8.72
C GLY A 83 12.45 -12.16 9.15
N ASP A 84 12.76 -10.86 9.26
CA ASP A 84 11.71 -9.85 9.39
C ASP A 84 10.93 -9.67 8.07
N LEU A 85 9.65 -9.39 8.19
CA LEU A 85 8.80 -8.88 7.11
C LEU A 85 8.64 -7.38 7.33
N LEU A 86 8.99 -6.57 6.34
CA LEU A 86 8.87 -5.11 6.38
C LEU A 86 7.85 -4.65 5.34
N SER A 87 6.81 -3.96 5.76
CA SER A 87 5.94 -3.18 4.89
C SER A 87 6.43 -1.73 4.86
N ILE A 88 6.78 -1.27 3.66
CA ILE A 88 7.21 0.11 3.37
C ILE A 88 6.03 0.79 2.68
N ASP A 89 5.53 1.83 3.28
CA ASP A 89 4.44 2.64 2.75
C ASP A 89 4.92 4.10 2.69
N ALA A 90 4.78 4.71 1.52
CA ALA A 90 5.30 6.04 1.24
C ALA A 90 4.40 6.80 0.29
N GLY A 91 4.36 8.11 0.49
CA GLY A 91 3.66 8.99 -0.41
C GLY A 91 4.41 10.30 -0.67
N CYS A 92 4.11 10.94 -1.80
CA CYS A 92 4.72 12.22 -2.13
C CYS A 92 3.73 13.19 -2.80
N ILE A 93 4.10 14.47 -2.75
CA ILE A 93 3.40 15.58 -3.42
C ILE A 93 4.36 16.18 -4.44
N LEU A 94 3.94 16.23 -5.70
CA LEU A 94 4.65 16.93 -6.77
C LEU A 94 3.65 17.86 -7.48
N ASP A 95 3.99 19.15 -7.56
CA ASP A 95 3.13 20.19 -8.18
C ASP A 95 1.68 20.18 -7.64
N GLY A 96 1.52 19.95 -6.33
CA GLY A 96 0.23 19.90 -5.65
C GLY A 96 -0.56 18.61 -5.83
N TRP A 97 0.01 17.58 -6.50
CA TRP A 97 -0.63 16.29 -6.71
C TRP A 97 0.00 15.20 -5.85
N HIS A 98 -0.85 14.45 -5.15
CA HIS A 98 -0.44 13.34 -4.29
C HIS A 98 -0.30 12.05 -5.08
N ALA A 99 0.61 11.19 -4.60
CA ALA A 99 0.72 9.78 -4.94
C ALA A 99 0.98 8.99 -3.67
N ASP A 100 0.48 7.75 -3.60
CA ASP A 100 0.61 6.84 -2.47
C ASP A 100 0.86 5.42 -2.94
N SER A 101 1.75 4.68 -2.24
CA SER A 101 2.09 3.30 -2.62
C SER A 101 2.80 2.56 -1.51
N ALA A 102 2.44 1.28 -1.31
CA ALA A 102 3.08 0.41 -0.34
C ALA A 102 3.53 -0.92 -0.94
N VAL A 103 4.61 -1.46 -0.38
CA VAL A 103 5.12 -2.80 -0.70
C VAL A 103 5.57 -3.52 0.56
N SER A 104 5.42 -4.84 0.59
CA SER A 104 6.00 -5.69 1.64
C SER A 104 7.19 -6.47 1.09
N VAL A 105 8.24 -6.57 1.89
CA VAL A 105 9.48 -7.27 1.51
C VAL A 105 10.01 -8.10 2.68
N HIS A 106 10.78 -9.13 2.36
CA HIS A 106 11.54 -9.88 3.36
C HIS A 106 12.90 -9.24 3.60
N VAL A 107 13.38 -9.38 4.83
CA VAL A 107 14.73 -9.01 5.23
C VAL A 107 15.62 -10.26 5.21
N GLY A 108 16.63 -10.26 4.33
CA GLY A 108 17.56 -11.38 4.17
C GLY A 108 17.11 -12.44 3.16
N GLU A 109 17.84 -13.57 3.10
CA GLU A 109 17.82 -14.50 1.97
C GLU A 109 16.81 -15.66 2.11
N ALA A 110 16.30 -15.94 3.29
CA ALA A 110 15.49 -17.13 3.52
C ALA A 110 14.18 -16.82 4.26
N PRO A 111 13.20 -16.21 3.56
CA PRO A 111 11.89 -16.01 4.14
C PRO A 111 11.20 -17.36 4.37
N SER A 112 10.32 -17.44 5.37
CA SER A 112 9.45 -18.61 5.52
C SER A 112 8.46 -18.66 4.35
N MET A 113 8.04 -19.87 3.95
CA MET A 113 7.00 -20.02 2.92
C MET A 113 5.69 -19.33 3.32
N GLU A 114 5.40 -19.25 4.62
CA GLU A 114 4.21 -18.56 5.12
C GLU A 114 4.22 -17.06 4.78
N GLU A 115 5.38 -16.45 4.86
CA GLU A 115 5.54 -15.01 4.56
C GLU A 115 5.60 -14.76 3.06
N VAL A 116 6.22 -15.66 2.29
CA VAL A 116 6.17 -15.60 0.82
C VAL A 116 4.72 -15.65 0.35
N ASP A 117 3.94 -16.62 0.84
CA ASP A 117 2.54 -16.78 0.50
C ASP A 117 1.71 -15.56 0.94
N LEU A 118 1.99 -14.99 2.14
CA LEU A 118 1.30 -13.82 2.67
C LEU A 118 1.49 -12.58 1.76
N ILE A 119 2.75 -12.27 1.42
CA ILE A 119 3.05 -11.12 0.54
C ILE A 119 2.42 -11.35 -0.83
N ALA A 120 2.58 -12.54 -1.41
CA ALA A 120 2.01 -12.87 -2.71
C ALA A 120 0.48 -12.76 -2.72
N ALA A 121 -0.20 -13.23 -1.65
CA ALA A 121 -1.65 -13.11 -1.52
C ALA A 121 -2.10 -11.64 -1.39
N CYS A 122 -1.33 -10.80 -0.67
CA CYS A 122 -1.62 -9.38 -0.52
C CYS A 122 -1.50 -8.63 -1.85
N GLU A 123 -0.39 -8.83 -2.56
CA GLU A 123 -0.18 -8.25 -3.90
C GLU A 123 -1.24 -8.74 -4.90
N LEU A 124 -1.54 -10.04 -4.89
CA LEU A 124 -2.56 -10.61 -5.76
C LEU A 124 -3.94 -10.00 -5.51
N ALA A 125 -4.29 -9.77 -4.25
CA ALA A 125 -5.56 -9.14 -3.87
C ALA A 125 -5.64 -7.69 -4.36
N MET A 126 -4.57 -6.92 -4.24
CA MET A 126 -4.47 -5.56 -4.78
C MET A 126 -4.71 -5.56 -6.29
N TRP A 127 -3.97 -6.39 -7.03
CA TRP A 127 -4.10 -6.47 -8.49
C TRP A 127 -5.47 -6.97 -8.93
N ALA A 128 -6.09 -7.92 -8.19
CA ALA A 128 -7.44 -8.37 -8.46
C ALA A 128 -8.47 -7.24 -8.32
N GLY A 129 -8.32 -6.37 -7.31
CA GLY A 129 -9.13 -5.17 -7.15
C GLY A 129 -8.93 -4.19 -8.31
N ILE A 130 -7.68 -3.84 -8.61
CA ILE A 130 -7.31 -2.90 -9.69
C ILE A 130 -7.84 -3.40 -11.05
N ALA A 131 -7.76 -4.70 -11.32
CA ALA A 131 -8.24 -5.28 -12.57
C ALA A 131 -9.74 -5.09 -12.83
N THR A 132 -10.54 -4.81 -11.79
CA THR A 132 -11.97 -4.50 -11.91
C THR A 132 -12.27 -3.00 -11.95
N ALA A 133 -11.24 -2.16 -11.78
CA ALA A 133 -11.37 -0.71 -11.71
C ALA A 133 -11.42 -0.10 -13.12
N GLY A 134 -12.58 -0.15 -13.74
CA GLY A 134 -12.80 0.46 -15.07
C GLY A 134 -13.97 1.46 -15.05
N PRO A 135 -14.12 2.26 -16.11
CA PRO A 135 -15.31 3.08 -16.29
C PRO A 135 -16.53 2.17 -16.30
N ASP A 136 -17.65 2.62 -15.74
CA ASP A 136 -18.87 1.84 -15.53
C ASP A 136 -18.85 0.79 -14.41
N GLY A 137 -17.69 0.46 -13.83
CA GLY A 137 -17.56 -0.38 -12.64
C GLY A 137 -18.14 0.30 -11.40
N ARG A 138 -18.22 -0.48 -10.33
CA ARG A 138 -18.60 0.06 -9.02
C ARG A 138 -17.52 -0.24 -7.99
N LEU A 139 -17.39 0.64 -7.02
CA LEU A 139 -16.43 0.48 -5.93
C LEU A 139 -16.58 -0.87 -5.21
N GLY A 140 -17.81 -1.35 -5.05
CA GLY A 140 -18.07 -2.66 -4.44
C GLY A 140 -17.59 -3.85 -5.27
N ASP A 141 -17.41 -3.70 -6.58
CA ASP A 141 -16.82 -4.75 -7.43
C ASP A 141 -15.31 -4.88 -7.16
N LEU A 142 -14.62 -3.73 -7.03
CA LEU A 142 -13.20 -3.67 -6.63
C LEU A 142 -13.00 -4.29 -5.24
N SER A 143 -13.75 -3.83 -4.26
CA SER A 143 -13.66 -4.34 -2.87
C SER A 143 -13.98 -5.84 -2.78
N TRP A 144 -14.97 -6.31 -3.55
CA TRP A 144 -15.30 -7.73 -3.62
C TRP A 144 -14.18 -8.56 -4.26
N ALA A 145 -13.52 -8.03 -5.31
CA ALA A 145 -12.42 -8.72 -5.97
C ALA A 145 -11.22 -8.89 -5.03
N ILE A 146 -10.89 -7.86 -4.23
CA ILE A 146 -9.88 -7.94 -3.17
C ILE A 146 -10.24 -9.06 -2.19
N GLN A 147 -11.42 -8.99 -1.59
CA GLN A 147 -11.89 -9.98 -0.61
C GLN A 147 -11.85 -11.39 -1.16
N ASN A 148 -12.42 -11.61 -2.36
CA ASN A 148 -12.48 -12.91 -2.99
C ASN A 148 -11.09 -13.47 -3.31
N SER A 149 -10.14 -12.63 -3.71
CA SER A 149 -8.75 -13.01 -3.95
C SER A 149 -8.08 -13.50 -2.66
N VAL A 150 -8.23 -12.77 -1.54
CA VAL A 150 -7.72 -13.19 -0.21
C VAL A 150 -8.31 -14.55 0.20
N GLU A 151 -9.63 -14.74 0.02
CA GLU A 151 -10.30 -16.00 0.36
C GLU A 151 -9.85 -17.17 -0.53
N GLN A 152 -9.56 -16.91 -1.82
CA GLN A 152 -9.03 -17.92 -2.74
C GLN A 152 -7.60 -18.30 -2.38
N SER A 153 -6.71 -17.33 -2.13
CA SER A 153 -5.35 -17.58 -1.68
C SER A 153 -5.33 -18.38 -0.37
N ALA A 154 -6.17 -18.02 0.60
CA ALA A 154 -6.29 -18.75 1.85
C ALA A 154 -6.63 -20.25 1.65
N ARG A 155 -7.53 -20.54 0.70
CA ARG A 155 -7.89 -21.93 0.35
C ARG A 155 -6.76 -22.67 -0.38
N GLN A 156 -6.08 -22.00 -1.31
CA GLN A 156 -4.99 -22.58 -2.10
C GLN A 156 -3.78 -22.90 -1.23
N ASP A 157 -3.42 -21.98 -0.35
CA ASP A 157 -2.24 -22.09 0.51
C ASP A 157 -2.51 -22.97 1.74
N GLY A 158 -3.77 -23.31 1.99
CA GLY A 158 -4.19 -24.04 3.21
C GLY A 158 -3.94 -23.21 4.48
N ARG A 159 -4.00 -21.86 4.37
CA ARG A 159 -3.69 -20.92 5.45
C ARG A 159 -4.92 -20.12 5.86
N ARG A 160 -4.81 -19.46 6.99
CA ARG A 160 -5.78 -18.47 7.42
C ARG A 160 -5.24 -17.07 7.16
N TYR A 161 -5.89 -16.33 6.26
CA TYR A 161 -5.63 -14.91 6.07
C TYR A 161 -6.76 -14.07 6.67
N GLY A 162 -6.37 -13.06 7.46
CA GLY A 162 -7.28 -12.04 7.97
C GLY A 162 -7.24 -10.81 7.08
N SER A 163 -8.38 -10.39 6.53
CA SER A 163 -8.49 -9.09 5.84
C SER A 163 -8.82 -8.03 6.88
N VAL A 164 -7.95 -7.05 7.06
CA VAL A 164 -8.09 -6.00 8.07
C VAL A 164 -9.28 -5.11 7.73
N ALA A 165 -10.13 -4.84 8.72
CA ALA A 165 -11.28 -3.96 8.59
C ALA A 165 -11.02 -2.62 9.30
N GLY A 166 -11.64 -1.54 8.79
CA GLY A 166 -11.49 -0.20 9.36
C GLY A 166 -10.32 0.61 8.78
N TYR A 167 -9.42 -0.06 8.10
CA TYR A 167 -8.39 0.51 7.25
C TYR A 167 -8.63 0.10 5.80
N GLY A 168 -8.18 0.90 4.84
CA GLY A 168 -8.39 0.62 3.43
C GLY A 168 -8.18 1.85 2.58
N GLY A 169 -8.27 1.68 1.27
CA GLY A 169 -7.99 2.69 0.29
C GLY A 169 -8.93 3.91 0.32
N HIS A 170 -8.59 4.87 -0.47
CA HIS A 170 -9.25 6.16 -0.46
C HIS A 170 -9.18 6.84 -1.85
N GLY A 171 -9.99 7.86 -2.07
CA GLY A 171 -9.74 8.81 -3.13
C GLY A 171 -8.44 9.57 -2.87
N ILE A 172 -7.73 9.92 -3.94
CA ILE A 172 -6.46 10.66 -3.85
C ILE A 172 -6.36 11.67 -5.00
N GLY A 173 -5.71 12.81 -4.77
CA GLY A 173 -5.60 13.84 -5.80
C GLY A 173 -4.83 15.04 -5.32
N THR A 174 -5.50 16.16 -5.06
CA THR A 174 -4.94 17.37 -4.45
C THR A 174 -4.88 17.31 -2.92
N ALA A 175 -5.38 16.21 -2.34
CA ALA A 175 -5.17 15.83 -0.95
C ALA A 175 -4.88 14.32 -0.90
N MET A 176 -4.21 13.87 0.15
CA MET A 176 -3.87 12.45 0.33
C MET A 176 -5.13 11.62 0.50
N HIS A 177 -5.94 11.93 1.49
CA HIS A 177 -7.20 11.22 1.75
C HIS A 177 -8.40 12.03 1.27
N MET A 178 -9.07 11.51 0.25
CA MET A 178 -10.29 12.06 -0.34
C MET A 178 -11.40 10.99 -0.36
N ALA A 179 -12.64 11.41 -0.55
CA ALA A 179 -13.71 10.47 -0.85
C ALA A 179 -13.53 9.85 -2.25
N PRO A 180 -13.98 8.59 -2.45
CA PRO A 180 -14.59 7.70 -1.48
C PRO A 180 -13.56 6.92 -0.64
N PHE A 181 -13.97 6.40 0.52
CA PHE A 181 -13.26 5.31 1.19
C PHE A 181 -13.38 4.03 0.35
N VAL A 182 -12.28 3.30 0.17
CA VAL A 182 -12.18 2.08 -0.64
C VAL A 182 -11.98 0.87 0.29
N PRO A 183 -13.04 0.21 0.75
CA PRO A 183 -12.91 -0.91 1.66
C PRO A 183 -12.31 -2.15 0.97
N ASN A 184 -11.54 -2.95 1.72
CA ASN A 184 -10.98 -4.22 1.26
C ASN A 184 -11.98 -5.38 1.27
N GLN A 185 -13.22 -5.12 1.68
CA GLN A 185 -14.33 -6.06 1.68
C GLN A 185 -15.57 -5.37 1.09
N GLY A 186 -16.31 -6.07 0.23
CA GLY A 186 -17.41 -5.46 -0.46
C GLY A 186 -18.41 -6.42 -1.07
N LYS A 187 -19.38 -5.85 -1.76
CA LYS A 187 -20.44 -6.60 -2.47
C LYS A 187 -20.51 -6.14 -3.92
N ARG A 188 -20.50 -7.10 -4.84
CA ARG A 188 -20.64 -6.84 -6.28
C ARG A 188 -21.86 -5.98 -6.59
N GLY A 189 -21.68 -5.05 -7.53
CA GLY A 189 -22.72 -4.14 -8.00
C GLY A 189 -23.17 -3.08 -6.96
N LYS A 190 -22.44 -2.90 -5.85
CA LYS A 190 -22.76 -1.93 -4.79
C LYS A 190 -21.74 -0.79 -4.75
N GLY A 191 -22.09 0.27 -4.02
CA GLY A 191 -21.26 1.46 -3.86
C GLY A 191 -21.34 2.42 -5.05
N PRO A 192 -20.58 3.51 -4.99
CA PRO A 192 -20.53 4.51 -6.06
C PRO A 192 -20.02 3.92 -7.38
N ARG A 193 -20.42 4.53 -8.49
CA ARG A 193 -19.83 4.23 -9.80
C ARG A 193 -18.40 4.74 -9.84
N LEU A 194 -17.53 3.99 -10.50
CA LEU A 194 -16.23 4.47 -10.91
C LEU A 194 -16.41 5.27 -12.20
N ILE A 195 -15.96 6.50 -12.20
CA ILE A 195 -16.11 7.37 -13.36
C ILE A 195 -14.73 7.92 -13.81
N PRO A 196 -14.55 8.17 -15.09
CA PRO A 196 -13.32 8.79 -15.60
C PRO A 196 -12.98 10.08 -14.83
N GLY A 197 -11.70 10.26 -14.52
CA GLY A 197 -11.17 11.33 -13.68
C GLY A 197 -11.05 11.01 -12.20
N MET A 198 -11.62 9.90 -11.71
CA MET A 198 -11.35 9.44 -10.34
C MET A 198 -9.94 8.89 -10.24
N ALA A 199 -9.26 9.20 -9.12
CA ALA A 199 -8.05 8.53 -8.72
C ALA A 199 -8.23 7.93 -7.32
N LEU A 200 -7.74 6.72 -7.11
CA LEU A 200 -7.92 5.94 -5.90
C LEU A 200 -6.61 5.31 -5.45
N ALA A 201 -6.37 5.24 -4.15
CA ALA A 201 -5.46 4.31 -3.52
C ALA A 201 -6.19 2.97 -3.33
N VAL A 202 -5.54 1.87 -3.72
CA VAL A 202 -6.05 0.50 -3.57
C VAL A 202 -5.04 -0.26 -2.73
N GLU A 203 -5.39 -0.53 -1.47
CA GLU A 203 -4.43 -0.92 -0.44
C GLU A 203 -4.95 -2.05 0.49
N PRO A 204 -4.98 -3.30 0.06
CA PRO A 204 -5.26 -4.40 0.97
C PRO A 204 -4.17 -4.57 2.03
N MET A 205 -4.63 -4.85 3.25
CA MET A 205 -3.81 -5.26 4.39
C MET A 205 -4.31 -6.62 4.84
N ILE A 206 -3.42 -7.61 4.83
CA ILE A 206 -3.77 -8.97 5.26
C ILE A 206 -2.81 -9.50 6.33
N THR A 207 -3.30 -10.41 7.15
CA THR A 207 -2.56 -10.99 8.28
C THR A 207 -2.51 -12.51 8.18
N LEU A 208 -1.45 -13.13 8.71
CA LEU A 208 -1.36 -14.60 8.90
C LEU A 208 -2.17 -15.07 10.11
N GLY A 209 -3.34 -14.48 10.36
CA GLY A 209 -4.12 -14.81 11.53
C GLY A 209 -5.48 -14.14 11.54
N ARG A 210 -5.85 -13.59 12.68
CA ARG A 210 -7.11 -12.87 12.85
C ARG A 210 -6.99 -11.41 12.42
N PRO A 211 -8.01 -10.81 11.80
CA PRO A 211 -7.95 -9.43 11.32
C PRO A 211 -8.09 -8.38 12.44
N ALA A 212 -8.14 -8.81 13.70
CA ALA A 212 -8.32 -7.89 14.83
C ALA A 212 -7.04 -7.08 15.10
N THR A 213 -7.19 -5.78 15.22
CA THR A 213 -6.09 -4.81 15.37
C THR A 213 -6.15 -4.07 16.69
N ARG A 214 -5.04 -3.48 17.09
CA ARG A 214 -4.95 -2.45 18.13
C ARG A 214 -3.91 -1.41 17.76
N GLU A 215 -4.12 -0.18 18.15
CA GLU A 215 -3.15 0.90 18.06
C GLU A 215 -2.18 0.84 19.24
N LEU A 216 -0.92 1.19 19.03
CA LEU A 216 0.09 1.30 20.05
C LEU A 216 0.03 2.65 20.76
N GLY A 217 0.76 2.76 21.87
CA GLY A 217 0.81 3.98 22.68
C GLY A 217 1.52 5.17 22.02
N ASP A 218 2.13 4.98 20.85
CA ASP A 218 2.70 6.05 20.02
C ASP A 218 1.64 6.85 19.24
N GLY A 219 0.37 6.39 19.27
CA GLY A 219 -0.77 7.05 18.63
C GLY A 219 -0.84 6.85 17.12
N TRP A 220 0.01 5.97 16.54
CA TRP A 220 0.08 5.72 15.09
C TRP A 220 0.14 4.25 14.74
N THR A 221 1.11 3.51 15.28
CA THR A 221 1.39 2.14 14.87
C THR A 221 0.23 1.21 15.17
N VAL A 222 -0.29 0.57 14.13
CA VAL A 222 -1.38 -0.41 14.22
C VAL A 222 -0.81 -1.82 14.11
N VAL A 223 -1.10 -2.66 15.10
CA VAL A 223 -0.59 -4.05 15.16
C VAL A 223 -1.72 -5.07 15.19
N THR A 224 -1.40 -6.30 14.79
CA THR A 224 -2.31 -7.45 14.98
C THR A 224 -2.47 -7.75 16.47
N LYS A 225 -3.70 -8.09 16.91
CA LYS A 225 -3.93 -8.45 18.33
C LYS A 225 -3.36 -9.80 18.73
N ASP A 226 -3.23 -10.72 17.77
CA ASP A 226 -2.73 -12.07 18.01
C ASP A 226 -1.22 -12.23 17.75
N GLY A 227 -0.53 -11.15 17.38
CA GLY A 227 0.90 -11.14 17.09
C GLY A 227 1.26 -11.76 15.72
N SER A 228 0.26 -12.14 14.92
CA SER A 228 0.50 -12.66 13.57
C SER A 228 1.13 -11.60 12.66
N ARG A 229 1.93 -12.07 11.69
CA ARG A 229 2.55 -11.19 10.71
C ARG A 229 1.52 -10.61 9.75
N ALA A 230 1.80 -9.43 9.22
CA ALA A 230 0.93 -8.71 8.29
C ALA A 230 1.70 -8.26 7.05
N ALA A 231 1.01 -8.16 5.92
CA ALA A 231 1.51 -7.56 4.69
C ALA A 231 0.56 -6.45 4.23
N HIS A 232 1.14 -5.44 3.61
CA HIS A 232 0.46 -4.31 3.00
C HIS A 232 0.98 -4.15 1.57
N ALA A 233 0.09 -3.97 0.61
CA ALA A 233 0.43 -3.68 -0.77
C ALA A 233 -0.49 -2.58 -1.28
N GLU A 234 0.04 -1.61 -2.03
CA GLU A 234 -0.75 -0.47 -2.48
C GLU A 234 -0.26 0.10 -3.80
N HIS A 235 -1.21 0.54 -4.59
CA HIS A 235 -1.00 1.45 -5.71
C HIS A 235 -2.05 2.53 -5.81
N SER A 236 -1.62 3.74 -6.19
CA SER A 236 -2.52 4.79 -6.70
C SER A 236 -2.86 4.50 -8.16
N ILE A 237 -4.16 4.53 -8.48
CA ILE A 237 -4.70 4.30 -9.82
C ILE A 237 -5.50 5.50 -10.32
N ALA A 238 -5.66 5.62 -11.63
CA ALA A 238 -6.61 6.53 -12.28
C ALA A 238 -7.61 5.74 -13.12
N ILE A 239 -8.88 6.14 -13.05
CA ILE A 239 -9.94 5.68 -13.93
C ILE A 239 -9.97 6.62 -15.14
N THR A 240 -9.83 6.07 -16.33
CA THR A 240 -9.91 6.80 -17.60
C THR A 240 -11.15 6.39 -18.39
N GLU A 241 -11.43 7.04 -19.51
CA GLU A 241 -12.52 6.63 -20.39
C GLU A 241 -12.31 5.23 -20.98
N ASP A 242 -11.05 4.84 -21.19
CA ASP A 242 -10.66 3.59 -21.85
C ASP A 242 -10.28 2.47 -20.87
N GLY A 243 -10.24 2.74 -19.55
CA GLY A 243 -9.86 1.73 -18.56
C GLY A 243 -9.15 2.29 -17.34
N VAL A 244 -8.25 1.49 -16.77
CA VAL A 244 -7.46 1.85 -15.59
C VAL A 244 -5.99 2.11 -15.95
N SER A 245 -5.37 3.06 -15.26
CA SER A 245 -3.91 3.29 -15.27
C SER A 245 -3.37 3.23 -13.85
N VAL A 246 -2.26 2.52 -13.64
CA VAL A 246 -1.61 2.48 -12.34
C VAL A 246 -0.54 3.58 -12.29
N LEU A 247 -0.82 4.62 -11.51
CA LEU A 247 -0.02 5.85 -11.47
C LEU A 247 1.35 5.63 -10.85
N THR A 248 1.45 4.71 -9.90
CA THR A 248 2.65 4.41 -9.11
C THR A 248 3.44 3.19 -9.61
N ALA A 249 3.07 2.64 -10.78
CA ALA A 249 3.85 1.59 -11.45
C ALA A 249 4.51 2.15 -12.71
N ALA A 250 5.81 1.87 -12.93
CA ALA A 250 6.57 2.41 -14.06
C ALA A 250 5.98 2.03 -15.43
N ASP A 251 5.42 0.82 -15.52
CA ASP A 251 4.77 0.25 -16.71
C ASP A 251 3.25 0.48 -16.75
N ALA A 252 2.74 1.45 -15.99
CA ALA A 252 1.31 1.72 -15.78
C ALA A 252 0.52 0.52 -15.25
N GLY A 253 1.19 -0.49 -14.69
CA GLY A 253 0.59 -1.70 -14.12
C GLY A 253 0.51 -2.88 -15.09
N ALA A 254 1.17 -2.82 -16.26
CA ALA A 254 1.08 -3.85 -17.29
C ALA A 254 1.46 -5.24 -16.76
N ALA A 255 2.55 -5.37 -16.01
CA ALA A 255 3.00 -6.64 -15.46
C ALA A 255 1.99 -7.25 -14.46
N GLY A 256 1.48 -6.43 -13.53
CA GLY A 256 0.53 -6.89 -12.51
C GLY A 256 -0.84 -7.26 -13.07
N LEU A 257 -1.31 -6.52 -14.07
CA LEU A 257 -2.64 -6.70 -14.69
C LEU A 257 -2.67 -7.81 -15.75
N ALA A 258 -1.51 -8.19 -16.31
CA ALA A 258 -1.43 -9.20 -17.39
C ALA A 258 -2.11 -10.53 -17.03
N ARG A 259 -1.96 -10.99 -15.79
CA ARG A 259 -2.59 -12.23 -15.31
C ARG A 259 -4.13 -12.18 -15.27
N PHE A 260 -4.71 -10.99 -15.28
CA PHE A 260 -6.17 -10.76 -15.32
C PHE A 260 -6.67 -10.46 -16.73
N GLY A 261 -5.78 -10.46 -17.74
CA GLY A 261 -6.12 -10.13 -19.12
C GLY A 261 -6.50 -8.65 -19.32
N VAL A 262 -6.11 -7.79 -18.41
CA VAL A 262 -6.38 -6.33 -18.47
C VAL A 262 -5.15 -5.61 -19.00
N VAL A 263 -5.35 -4.77 -20.01
CA VAL A 263 -4.32 -3.89 -20.57
C VAL A 263 -4.53 -2.50 -19.95
N PRO A 264 -3.56 -1.98 -19.17
CA PRO A 264 -3.71 -0.65 -18.59
C PRO A 264 -3.61 0.43 -19.66
N VAL A 265 -4.23 1.58 -19.37
CA VAL A 265 -4.13 2.78 -20.22
C VAL A 265 -2.83 3.50 -19.83
N PRO A 266 -1.87 3.66 -20.75
CA PRO A 266 -0.68 4.46 -20.47
C PRO A 266 -1.08 5.94 -20.33
N LEU A 267 -0.48 6.63 -19.35
CA LEU A 267 -0.58 8.07 -19.15
C LEU A 267 0.83 8.66 -19.23
N ASP A 268 0.99 9.70 -20.02
CA ASP A 268 2.24 10.44 -20.19
C ASP A 268 2.58 11.30 -18.95
#